data_43daaac1430ac19c0c50e2bd9a6cdd30
#
_entry.id   43daaac1430ac19c0c50e2bd9a6cdd30
#
_cell.length_a   1.000
_cell.length_b   1.000
_cell.length_c   1.000
_cell.angle_alpha   90.00
_cell.angle_beta   90.00
_cell.angle_gamma   90.00
#
_symmetry.space_group_name_H-M   'P 1'
#
loop_
_entity.id
_entity.type
_entity.pdbx_description
1 polymer ?
#
loop_
_entity_poly.entity_id
_entity_poly.type
_entity_poly.pdbx_seq_one_letter_code
_entity_poly.pdbx_strand_id
1 'polypeptide(L)'
;GVWAKKAMAEGKFYGEVYEAATSADKNHSYIPQEFTLRPDTSYVHLTANNTIYGTEYKDFPKFDVPVICDMSSDILSRKVNVKDFDLIYAGAQKNLGPAGVVIVIAKKSFLATAREELPTMLKYSTFANNDSLYNTPPVFAIYMVNKTLHWIKKQGGVNAIAKNNAAKAKLIYDVIDNSDGFYKGHAAPEARSNMNITFNLATPEMEKDFVAKGKAAGFVGIGGHRLVGGCRASAYNAVPLEACKALAEFMEEYMKENK
;
A
#
# COMPACT_ATOMS: atom_id res chain seq x y z
N GLY A 1 10.78 2.66 2.19
CA GLY A 1 10.26 3.42 1.05
C GLY A 1 9.86 4.85 1.41
N VAL A 2 9.26 5.58 0.46
CA VAL A 2 8.98 7.03 0.64
C VAL A 2 8.02 7.31 1.78
N TRP A 3 6.94 6.54 1.92
CA TRP A 3 5.95 6.79 2.96
C TRP A 3 6.48 6.47 4.35
N ALA A 4 7.25 5.39 4.49
CA ALA A 4 7.95 5.08 5.74
C ALA A 4 8.94 6.19 6.14
N LYS A 5 9.72 6.74 5.19
CA LYS A 5 10.61 7.89 5.44
C LYS A 5 9.85 9.13 5.89
N LYS A 6 8.67 9.39 5.32
CA LYS A 6 7.81 10.51 5.76
C LYS A 6 7.29 10.28 7.18
N ALA A 7 6.82 9.07 7.50
CA ALA A 7 6.40 8.74 8.87
C ALA A 7 7.55 8.92 9.88
N MET A 8 8.78 8.51 9.52
CA MET A 8 9.97 8.75 10.36
C MET A 8 10.22 10.25 10.58
N ALA A 9 10.07 11.07 9.52
CA ALA A 9 10.29 12.52 9.63
C ALA A 9 9.29 13.17 10.60
N GLU A 10 8.02 12.79 10.53
CA GLU A 10 6.98 13.26 11.46
C GLU A 10 7.21 12.76 12.89
N GLY A 11 7.62 11.51 13.05
CA GLY A 11 7.91 10.93 14.36
C GLY A 11 9.00 11.68 15.15
N LYS A 12 9.97 12.28 14.46
CA LYS A 12 11.06 13.06 15.06
C LYS A 12 10.60 14.31 15.83
N PHE A 13 9.40 14.79 15.59
CA PHE A 13 8.83 15.88 16.38
C PHE A 13 8.39 15.43 17.78
N TYR A 14 8.27 14.12 18.01
CA TYR A 14 7.71 13.56 19.24
C TYR A 14 8.70 12.69 20.02
N GLY A 15 9.80 12.29 19.41
CA GLY A 15 10.79 11.45 20.05
C GLY A 15 11.95 11.11 19.13
N GLU A 16 12.87 10.29 19.63
CA GLU A 16 13.98 9.77 18.84
C GLU A 16 13.47 8.69 17.87
N VAL A 17 13.81 8.83 16.59
CA VAL A 17 13.41 7.89 15.54
C VAL A 17 14.64 7.42 14.77
N TYR A 18 14.76 6.12 14.60
CA TYR A 18 15.85 5.50 13.85
C TYR A 18 15.30 4.46 12.84
N GLU A 19 16.10 4.14 11.86
CA GLU A 19 15.79 3.13 10.84
C GLU A 19 16.25 1.75 11.37
N ALA A 20 15.28 0.90 11.75
CA ALA A 20 15.57 -0.44 12.28
C ALA A 20 15.91 -1.45 11.18
N ALA A 21 15.44 -1.20 9.97
CA ALA A 21 15.73 -1.98 8.76
C ALA A 21 15.53 -1.14 7.50
N THR A 22 16.31 -1.42 6.46
CA THR A 22 16.21 -0.71 5.19
C THR A 22 16.50 -1.65 4.01
N SER A 23 15.93 -1.33 2.86
CA SER A 23 16.26 -1.92 1.55
C SER A 23 16.71 -0.85 0.56
N ALA A 24 17.20 0.28 1.07
CA ALA A 24 17.68 1.39 0.26
C ALA A 24 18.90 1.02 -0.60
N ASP A 25 19.71 0.06 -0.17
CA ASP A 25 20.86 -0.53 -0.88
C ASP A 25 20.48 -1.07 -2.27
N LYS A 26 19.25 -1.60 -2.42
CA LYS A 26 18.68 -2.07 -3.69
C LYS A 26 17.44 -1.26 -4.10
N ASN A 27 17.46 0.05 -3.84
CA ASN A 27 16.38 0.96 -4.21
C ASN A 27 14.98 0.48 -3.79
N HIS A 28 14.87 -0.09 -2.59
CA HIS A 28 13.60 -0.60 -2.02
C HIS A 28 12.91 -1.70 -2.85
N SER A 29 13.68 -2.51 -3.56
CA SER A 29 13.14 -3.60 -4.39
C SER A 29 12.82 -4.88 -3.61
N TYR A 30 13.20 -4.98 -2.33
CA TYR A 30 12.93 -6.13 -1.47
C TYR A 30 12.42 -5.71 -0.10
N ILE A 31 11.92 -6.67 0.67
CA ILE A 31 11.52 -6.48 2.08
C ILE A 31 12.63 -6.97 2.98
N PRO A 32 13.20 -6.11 3.86
CA PRO A 32 14.21 -6.55 4.83
C PRO A 32 13.68 -7.65 5.75
N GLN A 33 14.51 -8.62 6.06
CA GLN A 33 14.18 -9.72 6.97
C GLN A 33 14.79 -9.54 8.36
N GLU A 34 15.87 -8.74 8.45
CA GLU A 34 16.57 -8.47 9.69
C GLU A 34 16.25 -7.07 10.18
N PHE A 35 16.00 -6.97 11.48
CA PHE A 35 15.65 -5.72 12.17
C PHE A 35 16.57 -5.54 13.38
N THR A 36 17.17 -4.37 13.51
CA THR A 36 17.98 -4.02 14.68
C THR A 36 17.18 -3.08 15.59
N LEU A 37 16.68 -3.60 16.71
CA LEU A 37 15.98 -2.79 17.70
C LEU A 37 16.93 -2.40 18.83
N ARG A 38 16.78 -1.16 19.29
CA ARG A 38 17.43 -0.67 20.50
C ARG A 38 16.66 -1.14 21.74
N PRO A 39 17.29 -1.30 22.89
CA PRO A 39 16.63 -1.77 24.13
C PRO A 39 15.49 -0.86 24.61
N ASP A 40 15.55 0.42 24.30
CA ASP A 40 14.58 1.46 24.69
C ASP A 40 13.51 1.73 23.62
N THR A 41 13.38 0.87 22.62
CA THR A 41 12.40 1.03 21.53
C THR A 41 10.97 0.96 22.08
N SER A 42 10.22 2.05 21.95
CA SER A 42 8.82 2.12 22.41
C SER A 42 7.84 1.43 21.47
N TYR A 43 8.09 1.43 20.17
CA TYR A 43 7.28 0.74 19.15
C TYR A 43 8.02 0.63 17.82
N VAL A 44 7.54 -0.28 16.97
CA VAL A 44 7.98 -0.42 15.58
C VAL A 44 6.87 0.09 14.67
N HIS A 45 7.23 0.90 13.68
CA HIS A 45 6.32 1.33 12.61
C HIS A 45 6.66 0.62 11.30
N LEU A 46 5.66 0.00 10.69
CA LEU A 46 5.75 -0.67 9.38
C LEU A 46 4.82 0.00 8.36
N THR A 47 5.21 -0.06 7.09
CA THR A 47 4.34 0.25 5.96
C THR A 47 4.10 -1.04 5.18
N ALA A 48 2.90 -1.61 5.29
CA ALA A 48 2.56 -2.95 4.81
C ALA A 48 2.80 -3.15 3.31
N ASN A 49 2.45 -2.12 2.53
CA ASN A 49 2.64 -2.10 1.08
C ASN A 49 3.27 -0.79 0.62
N ASN A 50 4.38 -0.90 -0.07
CA ASN A 50 5.12 0.24 -0.61
C ASN A 50 4.54 0.66 -1.97
N THR A 51 3.59 1.55 -1.96
CA THR A 51 2.81 2.00 -3.13
C THR A 51 3.68 2.50 -4.29
N ILE A 52 4.87 3.06 -3.99
CA ILE A 52 5.74 3.71 -4.97
C ILE A 52 6.70 2.71 -5.62
N TYR A 53 7.22 1.77 -4.83
CA TYR A 53 8.21 0.79 -5.30
C TYR A 53 7.62 -0.59 -5.59
N GLY A 54 6.35 -0.83 -5.24
CA GLY A 54 5.65 -2.07 -5.56
C GLY A 54 6.10 -3.27 -4.72
N THR A 55 6.59 -3.04 -3.50
CA THR A 55 6.93 -4.11 -2.55
C THR A 55 5.90 -4.23 -1.43
N GLU A 56 5.62 -5.43 -0.96
CA GLU A 56 4.59 -5.76 0.02
C GLU A 56 5.10 -6.82 1.00
N TYR A 57 4.90 -6.60 2.30
CA TYR A 57 5.11 -7.66 3.28
C TYR A 57 4.15 -8.82 3.02
N LYS A 58 4.66 -10.01 2.74
CA LYS A 58 3.83 -11.23 2.64
C LYS A 58 3.51 -11.75 4.03
N ASP A 59 4.53 -11.84 4.86
CA ASP A 59 4.44 -12.15 6.28
C ASP A 59 4.98 -10.97 7.08
N PHE A 60 4.33 -10.65 8.19
CA PHE A 60 4.77 -9.57 9.05
C PHE A 60 5.74 -10.09 10.12
N PRO A 61 6.87 -9.40 10.34
CA PRO A 61 7.78 -9.73 11.43
C PRO A 61 7.08 -9.55 12.79
N LYS A 62 7.48 -10.34 13.75
CA LYS A 62 7.01 -10.25 15.14
C LYS A 62 8.07 -9.55 15.99
N PHE A 63 7.59 -8.71 16.89
CA PHE A 63 8.43 -7.95 17.80
C PHE A 63 7.90 -8.06 19.23
N ASP A 64 8.78 -7.93 20.21
CA ASP A 64 8.43 -7.88 21.64
C ASP A 64 7.95 -6.47 22.07
N VAL A 65 7.90 -5.53 21.15
CA VAL A 65 7.42 -4.17 21.35
C VAL A 65 6.18 -3.92 20.50
N PRO A 66 5.33 -2.93 20.83
CA PRO A 66 4.14 -2.59 20.04
C PRO A 66 4.42 -2.36 18.55
N VAL A 67 3.51 -2.83 17.70
CA VAL A 67 3.60 -2.70 16.24
C VAL A 67 2.51 -1.77 15.72
N ILE A 68 2.93 -0.70 15.06
CA ILE A 68 2.05 0.23 14.32
C ILE A 68 2.23 -0.01 12.83
N CYS A 69 1.12 -0.16 12.09
CA CYS A 69 1.19 -0.47 10.66
C CYS A 69 0.34 0.49 9.81
N ASP A 70 0.97 1.10 8.81
CA ASP A 70 0.29 1.77 7.70
C ASP A 70 -0.16 0.72 6.69
N MET A 71 -1.46 0.50 6.58
CA MET A 71 -2.09 -0.38 5.58
C MET A 71 -2.88 0.39 4.52
N SER A 72 -2.63 1.67 4.33
CA SER A 72 -3.40 2.51 3.40
C SER A 72 -3.52 1.94 1.99
N SER A 73 -2.50 1.24 1.50
CA SER A 73 -2.50 0.72 0.13
C SER A 73 -2.79 -0.77 -0.02
N ASP A 74 -2.99 -1.50 1.09
CA ASP A 74 -3.29 -2.94 1.05
C ASP A 74 -4.34 -3.40 2.07
N ILE A 75 -4.96 -2.48 2.81
CA ILE A 75 -6.04 -2.85 3.74
C ILE A 75 -7.16 -3.59 3.00
N LEU A 76 -7.63 -4.70 3.58
CA LEU A 76 -8.65 -5.59 3.00
C LEU A 76 -8.29 -6.16 1.61
N SER A 77 -7.05 -6.07 1.18
CA SER A 77 -6.58 -6.73 -0.04
C SER A 77 -6.36 -8.22 0.15
N ARG A 78 -6.08 -8.61 1.37
CA ARG A 78 -5.81 -9.99 1.81
C ARG A 78 -6.10 -10.14 3.30
N LYS A 79 -6.18 -11.39 3.76
CA LYS A 79 -6.34 -11.68 5.18
C LYS A 79 -5.04 -11.34 5.94
N VAL A 80 -5.17 -10.59 7.01
CA VAL A 80 -4.11 -10.34 7.99
C VAL A 80 -4.62 -10.72 9.39
N ASN A 81 -3.72 -11.13 10.27
CA ASN A 81 -4.08 -11.33 11.67
C ASN A 81 -3.99 -9.99 12.40
N VAL A 82 -5.12 -9.33 12.62
CA VAL A 82 -5.20 -8.01 13.26
C VAL A 82 -4.57 -8.00 14.67
N LYS A 83 -4.54 -9.16 15.34
CA LYS A 83 -3.95 -9.28 16.70
C LYS A 83 -2.43 -9.09 16.73
N ASP A 84 -1.76 -9.23 15.59
CA ASP A 84 -0.30 -9.05 15.48
C ASP A 84 0.11 -7.55 15.52
N PHE A 85 -0.88 -6.65 15.51
CA PHE A 85 -0.66 -5.20 15.53
C PHE A 85 -1.29 -4.56 16.76
N ASP A 86 -0.63 -3.54 17.29
CA ASP A 86 -1.19 -2.72 18.36
C ASP A 86 -2.01 -1.56 17.81
N LEU A 87 -1.63 -1.04 16.62
CA LEU A 87 -2.40 -0.09 15.86
C LEU A 87 -2.19 -0.31 14.36
N ILE A 88 -3.30 -0.34 13.64
CA ILE A 88 -3.33 -0.25 12.16
C ILE A 88 -4.00 1.06 11.79
N TYR A 89 -3.46 1.78 10.83
CA TYR A 89 -4.18 2.89 10.21
C TYR A 89 -4.19 2.77 8.68
N ALA A 90 -5.24 3.30 8.07
CA ALA A 90 -5.39 3.26 6.62
C ALA A 90 -6.20 4.44 6.11
N GLY A 91 -5.62 5.24 5.22
CA GLY A 91 -6.37 6.20 4.43
C GLY A 91 -7.32 5.49 3.46
N ALA A 92 -8.58 5.94 3.40
CA ALA A 92 -9.63 5.23 2.65
C ALA A 92 -9.45 5.28 1.12
N GLN A 93 -8.76 6.29 0.59
CA GLN A 93 -8.73 6.65 -0.84
C GLN A 93 -8.15 5.61 -1.81
N LYS A 94 -7.65 4.50 -1.32
CA LYS A 94 -7.07 3.42 -2.16
C LYS A 94 -8.00 2.21 -2.23
N ASN A 95 -8.27 1.57 -1.10
CA ASN A 95 -9.05 0.32 -1.05
C ASN A 95 -10.42 0.43 -0.37
N LEU A 96 -10.71 1.51 0.34
CA LEU A 96 -11.90 1.61 1.20
C LEU A 96 -12.94 2.61 0.73
N GLY A 97 -12.58 3.61 -0.07
CA GLY A 97 -13.52 4.63 -0.48
C GLY A 97 -12.84 5.93 -0.95
N PRO A 98 -13.47 7.10 -0.77
CA PRO A 98 -12.91 8.39 -1.16
C PRO A 98 -11.87 8.89 -0.14
N ALA A 99 -11.11 9.92 -0.53
CA ALA A 99 -10.25 10.67 0.36
C ALA A 99 -11.07 11.38 1.47
N GLY A 100 -10.41 11.68 2.60
CA GLY A 100 -11.00 12.41 3.72
C GLY A 100 -11.37 11.55 4.93
N VAL A 101 -11.22 10.23 4.85
CA VAL A 101 -11.40 9.29 5.98
C VAL A 101 -10.12 8.49 6.19
N VAL A 102 -9.75 8.34 7.44
CA VAL A 102 -8.73 7.38 7.90
C VAL A 102 -9.41 6.41 8.87
N ILE A 103 -9.21 5.11 8.64
CA ILE A 103 -9.62 4.07 9.59
C ILE A 103 -8.44 3.79 10.51
N VAL A 104 -8.72 3.74 11.81
CA VAL A 104 -7.77 3.33 12.85
C VAL A 104 -8.35 2.12 13.58
N ILE A 105 -7.57 1.05 13.66
CA ILE A 105 -7.88 -0.17 14.42
C ILE A 105 -6.78 -0.31 15.46
N ALA A 106 -7.13 -0.24 16.73
CA ALA A 106 -6.13 -0.26 17.79
C ALA A 106 -6.56 -1.14 18.98
N LYS A 107 -5.60 -1.75 19.65
CA LYS A 107 -5.82 -2.39 20.94
C LYS A 107 -6.17 -1.33 21.98
N LYS A 108 -7.23 -1.54 22.76
CA LYS A 108 -7.60 -0.60 23.84
C LYS A 108 -6.48 -0.41 24.86
N SER A 109 -5.74 -1.48 25.18
CA SER A 109 -4.59 -1.42 26.07
C SER A 109 -3.48 -0.52 25.52
N PHE A 110 -3.25 -0.52 24.19
CA PHE A 110 -2.27 0.36 23.57
C PHE A 110 -2.69 1.83 23.61
N LEU A 111 -3.99 2.12 23.37
CA LEU A 111 -4.51 3.49 23.48
C LEU A 111 -4.35 4.06 24.89
N ALA A 112 -4.41 3.22 25.94
CA ALA A 112 -4.25 3.63 27.33
C ALA A 112 -2.81 4.03 27.69
N THR A 113 -1.82 3.74 26.84
CA THR A 113 -0.41 4.16 27.05
C THR A 113 -0.09 5.53 26.45
N ALA A 114 -1.06 6.18 25.81
CA ALA A 114 -0.85 7.49 25.19
C ALA A 114 -0.59 8.57 26.24
N ARG A 115 0.26 9.55 25.89
CA ARG A 115 0.53 10.72 26.74
C ARG A 115 -0.74 11.53 26.98
N GLU A 116 -0.94 12.00 28.19
CA GLU A 116 -2.11 12.82 28.54
C GLU A 116 -1.99 14.27 28.05
N GLU A 117 -0.80 14.81 27.91
CA GLU A 117 -0.53 16.19 27.56
C GLU A 117 -0.66 16.51 26.07
N LEU A 118 -1.08 15.54 25.26
CA LEU A 118 -1.27 15.75 23.82
C LEU A 118 -2.43 16.72 23.56
N PRO A 119 -2.36 17.53 22.49
CA PRO A 119 -3.51 18.29 22.01
C PRO A 119 -4.70 17.39 21.73
N THR A 120 -5.90 17.87 22.04
CA THR A 120 -7.14 17.08 21.99
C THR A 120 -7.30 16.28 20.69
N MET A 121 -7.04 16.90 19.54
CA MET A 121 -7.21 16.27 18.23
C MET A 121 -6.08 15.27 17.86
N LEU A 122 -5.00 15.22 18.64
CA LEU A 122 -3.91 14.26 18.46
C LEU A 122 -4.03 13.05 19.42
N LYS A 123 -5.08 13.00 20.24
CA LYS A 123 -5.38 11.87 21.13
C LYS A 123 -6.35 10.91 20.45
N TYR A 124 -5.96 9.67 20.24
CA TYR A 124 -6.90 8.63 19.78
C TYR A 124 -8.04 8.39 20.77
N SER A 125 -7.79 8.56 22.08
CA SER A 125 -8.83 8.47 23.12
C SER A 125 -9.95 9.49 22.94
N THR A 126 -9.67 10.68 22.41
CA THR A 126 -10.71 11.68 22.08
C THR A 126 -11.74 11.10 21.11
N PHE A 127 -11.29 10.41 20.08
CA PHE A 127 -12.19 9.79 19.10
C PHE A 127 -12.79 8.49 19.62
N ALA A 128 -12.02 7.67 20.32
CA ALA A 128 -12.49 6.39 20.85
C ALA A 128 -13.60 6.56 21.90
N ASN A 129 -13.52 7.60 22.74
CA ASN A 129 -14.50 7.89 23.79
C ASN A 129 -15.75 8.64 23.28
N ASN A 130 -15.77 9.07 22.02
CA ASN A 130 -16.85 9.82 21.40
C ASN A 130 -17.36 9.14 20.11
N ASP A 131 -17.22 7.83 19.97
CA ASP A 131 -17.67 7.05 18.80
C ASP A 131 -17.23 7.65 17.46
N SER A 132 -16.02 8.21 17.43
CA SER A 132 -15.44 8.98 16.31
C SER A 132 -16.22 10.25 15.92
N LEU A 133 -17.08 10.76 16.79
CA LEU A 133 -17.97 11.90 16.56
C LEU A 133 -17.61 13.13 17.42
N TYR A 134 -16.39 13.20 17.93
CA TYR A 134 -15.95 14.36 18.72
C TYR A 134 -16.14 15.70 17.98
N ASN A 135 -15.87 15.72 16.68
CA ASN A 135 -16.17 16.83 15.76
C ASN A 135 -17.08 16.33 14.64
N THR A 136 -17.68 17.24 13.88
CA THR A 136 -18.50 16.90 12.71
C THR A 136 -17.71 16.02 11.74
N PRO A 137 -18.15 14.79 11.50
CA PRO A 137 -17.39 13.85 10.67
C PRO A 137 -17.65 14.08 9.17
N PRO A 138 -16.77 13.59 8.26
CA PRO A 138 -17.01 13.64 6.82
C PRO A 138 -18.04 12.58 6.41
N VAL A 139 -19.33 12.85 6.68
CA VAL A 139 -20.47 11.90 6.59
C VAL A 139 -20.52 11.19 5.24
N PHE A 140 -20.38 11.92 4.12
CA PHE A 140 -20.43 11.32 2.80
C PHE A 140 -19.29 10.31 2.57
N ALA A 141 -18.07 10.66 2.99
CA ALA A 141 -16.93 9.75 2.83
C ALA A 141 -17.09 8.48 3.69
N ILE A 142 -17.60 8.61 4.92
CA ILE A 142 -17.93 7.48 5.79
C ILE A 142 -19.02 6.60 5.17
N TYR A 143 -20.07 7.22 4.61
CA TYR A 143 -21.11 6.49 3.89
C TYR A 143 -20.54 5.68 2.72
N MET A 144 -19.64 6.25 1.94
CA MET A 144 -18.99 5.55 0.82
C MET A 144 -18.09 4.40 1.29
N VAL A 145 -17.35 4.59 2.41
CA VAL A 145 -16.60 3.50 3.04
C VAL A 145 -17.54 2.35 3.44
N ASN A 146 -18.68 2.66 4.04
CA ASN A 146 -19.69 1.65 4.39
C ASN A 146 -20.16 0.88 3.14
N LYS A 147 -20.44 1.57 2.02
CA LYS A 147 -20.81 0.92 0.75
C LYS A 147 -19.71 -0.01 0.24
N THR A 148 -18.45 0.42 0.31
CA THR A 148 -17.31 -0.40 -0.10
C THR A 148 -17.18 -1.66 0.78
N LEU A 149 -17.36 -1.55 2.09
CA LEU A 149 -17.32 -2.70 2.99
C LEU A 149 -18.44 -3.70 2.68
N HIS A 150 -19.67 -3.22 2.41
CA HIS A 150 -20.77 -4.07 1.97
C HIS A 150 -20.50 -4.73 0.62
N TRP A 151 -19.87 -4.00 -0.32
CA TRP A 151 -19.46 -4.55 -1.59
C TRP A 151 -18.42 -5.68 -1.40
N ILE A 152 -17.37 -5.47 -0.59
CA ILE A 152 -16.38 -6.52 -0.25
C ILE A 152 -17.08 -7.76 0.32
N LYS A 153 -18.02 -7.56 1.26
CA LYS A 153 -18.80 -8.67 1.83
C LYS A 153 -19.59 -9.42 0.77
N LYS A 154 -20.24 -8.69 -0.16
CA LYS A 154 -21.00 -9.26 -1.28
C LYS A 154 -20.13 -10.04 -2.27
N GLN A 155 -18.86 -9.62 -2.44
CA GLN A 155 -17.89 -10.34 -3.29
C GLN A 155 -17.38 -11.66 -2.67
N GLY A 156 -17.85 -12.04 -1.50
CA GLY A 156 -17.40 -13.24 -0.77
C GLY A 156 -16.34 -12.97 0.30
N GLY A 157 -16.18 -11.67 0.68
CA GLY A 157 -15.27 -11.25 1.73
C GLY A 157 -13.80 -11.19 1.31
N VAL A 158 -12.94 -10.95 2.29
CA VAL A 158 -11.52 -10.70 2.06
C VAL A 158 -10.79 -11.86 1.37
N ASN A 159 -11.19 -13.10 1.61
CA ASN A 159 -10.56 -14.26 0.96
C ASN A 159 -10.83 -14.28 -0.56
N ALA A 160 -12.05 -13.96 -0.98
CA ALA A 160 -12.39 -13.86 -2.39
C ALA A 160 -11.69 -12.66 -3.06
N ILE A 161 -11.64 -11.52 -2.38
CA ILE A 161 -10.90 -10.34 -2.81
C ILE A 161 -9.41 -10.68 -2.99
N ALA A 162 -8.79 -11.36 -2.03
CA ALA A 162 -7.38 -11.76 -2.11
C ALA A 162 -7.09 -12.64 -3.32
N LYS A 163 -7.95 -13.64 -3.58
CA LYS A 163 -7.83 -14.51 -4.75
C LYS A 163 -7.91 -13.72 -6.05
N ASN A 164 -8.86 -12.79 -6.14
CA ASN A 164 -9.02 -11.93 -7.31
C ASN A 164 -7.81 -10.99 -7.48
N ASN A 165 -7.31 -10.39 -6.41
CA ASN A 165 -6.14 -9.53 -6.43
C ASN A 165 -4.89 -10.27 -6.91
N ALA A 166 -4.67 -11.50 -6.43
CA ALA A 166 -3.57 -12.34 -6.90
C ALA A 166 -3.68 -12.66 -8.40
N ALA A 167 -4.89 -12.97 -8.88
CA ALA A 167 -5.13 -13.21 -10.30
C ALA A 167 -4.86 -11.98 -11.16
N LYS A 168 -5.30 -10.78 -10.73
CA LYS A 168 -5.03 -9.50 -11.40
C LYS A 168 -3.54 -9.21 -11.50
N ALA A 169 -2.84 -9.31 -10.39
CA ALA A 169 -1.41 -9.05 -10.33
C ALA A 169 -0.63 -10.03 -11.20
N LYS A 170 -1.01 -11.32 -11.18
CA LYS A 170 -0.39 -12.37 -11.98
C LYS A 170 -0.44 -12.06 -13.48
N LEU A 171 -1.56 -11.59 -14.02
CA LEU A 171 -1.68 -11.24 -15.44
C LEU A 171 -0.60 -10.24 -15.88
N ILE A 172 -0.34 -9.22 -15.08
CA ILE A 172 0.64 -8.18 -15.41
C ILE A 172 2.06 -8.68 -15.16
N TYR A 173 2.31 -9.40 -14.05
CA TYR A 173 3.63 -9.96 -13.78
C TYR A 173 4.04 -11.02 -14.79
N ASP A 174 3.11 -11.84 -15.28
CA ASP A 174 3.41 -12.83 -16.32
C ASP A 174 3.93 -12.15 -17.60
N VAL A 175 3.35 -11.01 -18.01
CA VAL A 175 3.88 -10.25 -19.16
C VAL A 175 5.28 -9.71 -18.88
N ILE A 176 5.51 -9.16 -17.69
CA ILE A 176 6.82 -8.63 -17.30
C ILE A 176 7.87 -9.75 -17.33
N ASP A 177 7.56 -10.89 -16.71
CA ASP A 177 8.51 -12.01 -16.56
C ASP A 177 8.82 -12.72 -17.89
N ASN A 178 7.84 -12.77 -18.82
CA ASN A 178 8.00 -13.40 -20.14
C ASN A 178 8.44 -12.42 -21.23
N SER A 179 8.82 -11.18 -20.88
CA SER A 179 9.16 -10.14 -21.84
C SER A 179 10.62 -10.20 -22.35
N ASP A 180 11.44 -11.15 -21.89
CA ASP A 180 12.89 -11.22 -22.17
C ASP A 180 13.63 -9.91 -21.82
N GLY A 181 13.19 -9.26 -20.73
CA GLY A 181 13.79 -8.03 -20.23
C GLY A 181 13.33 -6.75 -20.93
N PHE A 182 12.35 -6.82 -21.84
CA PHE A 182 11.72 -5.63 -22.42
C PHE A 182 11.03 -4.80 -21.33
N TYR A 183 10.27 -5.45 -20.43
CA TYR A 183 9.80 -4.88 -19.19
C TYR A 183 10.68 -5.35 -18.03
N LYS A 184 11.12 -4.43 -17.19
CA LYS A 184 11.93 -4.72 -16.01
C LYS A 184 11.11 -4.44 -14.76
N GLY A 185 10.62 -5.51 -14.10
CA GLY A 185 9.94 -5.39 -12.81
C GLY A 185 10.89 -4.82 -11.75
N HIS A 186 10.39 -3.87 -10.94
CA HIS A 186 11.21 -3.27 -9.90
C HIS A 186 11.36 -4.16 -8.67
N ALA A 187 10.24 -4.72 -8.19
CA ALA A 187 10.22 -5.53 -6.99
C ALA A 187 10.76 -6.95 -7.24
N ALA A 188 11.60 -7.45 -6.33
CA ALA A 188 11.99 -8.85 -6.30
C ALA A 188 10.75 -9.77 -6.21
N PRO A 189 10.74 -10.93 -6.87
CA PRO A 189 9.55 -11.77 -6.99
C PRO A 189 8.84 -12.06 -5.66
N GLU A 190 9.59 -12.36 -4.60
CA GLU A 190 9.09 -12.67 -3.25
C GLU A 190 8.48 -11.45 -2.53
N ALA A 191 8.87 -10.23 -2.95
CA ALA A 191 8.41 -8.98 -2.36
C ALA A 191 7.33 -8.26 -3.19
N ARG A 192 6.90 -8.81 -4.32
CA ARG A 192 5.95 -8.18 -5.25
C ARG A 192 4.62 -7.83 -4.61
N SER A 193 4.18 -6.60 -4.79
CA SER A 193 2.85 -6.15 -4.38
C SER A 193 1.77 -6.67 -5.33
N ASN A 194 0.63 -7.11 -4.75
CA ASN A 194 -0.57 -7.39 -5.53
C ASN A 194 -1.40 -6.13 -5.84
N MET A 195 -1.07 -5.00 -5.19
CA MET A 195 -1.80 -3.74 -5.34
C MET A 195 -1.12 -2.76 -6.28
N ASN A 196 0.23 -2.74 -6.29
CA ASN A 196 1.00 -1.77 -7.06
C ASN A 196 2.12 -2.49 -7.79
N ILE A 197 1.93 -2.74 -9.07
CA ILE A 197 2.89 -3.40 -9.94
C ILE A 197 3.73 -2.34 -10.62
N THR A 198 5.04 -2.30 -10.34
CA THR A 198 5.97 -1.30 -10.85
C THR A 198 6.97 -1.93 -11.80
N PHE A 199 7.23 -1.26 -12.91
CA PHE A 199 8.17 -1.72 -13.93
C PHE A 199 8.74 -0.56 -14.74
N ASN A 200 9.87 -0.81 -15.40
CA ASN A 200 10.53 0.13 -16.30
C ASN A 200 10.63 -0.47 -17.69
N LEU A 201 10.75 0.39 -18.70
CA LEU A 201 11.16 0.05 -20.05
C LEU A 201 12.65 0.41 -20.24
N ALA A 202 13.19 0.14 -21.44
CA ALA A 202 14.60 0.30 -21.70
C ALA A 202 15.09 1.75 -21.56
N THR A 203 14.27 2.73 -21.96
CA THR A 203 14.59 4.16 -21.89
C THR A 203 13.43 4.99 -21.37
N PRO A 204 13.70 6.18 -20.80
CA PRO A 204 12.66 7.12 -20.39
C PRO A 204 11.72 7.57 -21.54
N GLU A 205 12.23 7.60 -22.78
CA GLU A 205 11.46 7.94 -23.97
C GLU A 205 10.42 6.85 -24.26
N MET A 206 10.81 5.57 -24.19
CA MET A 206 9.90 4.44 -24.31
C MET A 206 8.84 4.44 -23.20
N GLU A 207 9.22 4.79 -21.97
CA GLU A 207 8.26 4.92 -20.86
C GLU A 207 7.21 6.01 -21.15
N LYS A 208 7.64 7.15 -21.66
CA LYS A 208 6.73 8.25 -22.04
C LYS A 208 5.79 7.84 -23.19
N ASP A 209 6.32 7.17 -24.22
CA ASP A 209 5.50 6.68 -25.35
C ASP A 209 4.50 5.61 -24.88
N PHE A 210 4.94 4.64 -24.07
CA PHE A 210 4.09 3.63 -23.47
C PHE A 210 2.93 4.26 -22.67
N VAL A 211 3.23 5.25 -21.82
CA VAL A 211 2.21 5.95 -21.02
C VAL A 211 1.25 6.74 -21.90
N ALA A 212 1.77 7.41 -22.95
CA ALA A 212 0.95 8.18 -23.88
C ALA A 212 0.01 7.28 -24.69
N LYS A 213 0.51 6.19 -25.28
CA LYS A 213 -0.29 5.19 -26.01
C LYS A 213 -1.29 4.50 -25.09
N GLY A 214 -0.87 4.12 -23.87
CA GLY A 214 -1.75 3.55 -22.87
C GLY A 214 -2.91 4.49 -22.50
N LYS A 215 -2.62 5.78 -22.33
CA LYS A 215 -3.66 6.78 -22.08
C LYS A 215 -4.63 6.88 -23.26
N ALA A 216 -4.15 6.85 -24.49
CA ALA A 216 -4.99 6.83 -25.69
C ALA A 216 -5.87 5.57 -25.79
N ALA A 217 -5.36 4.43 -25.31
CA ALA A 217 -6.09 3.17 -25.19
C ALA A 217 -7.05 3.10 -23.96
N GLY A 218 -7.14 4.17 -23.17
CA GLY A 218 -8.05 4.26 -22.02
C GLY A 218 -7.44 3.91 -20.65
N PHE A 219 -6.16 3.60 -20.57
CA PHE A 219 -5.47 3.34 -19.30
C PHE A 219 -5.03 4.64 -18.65
N VAL A 220 -5.75 5.07 -17.62
CA VAL A 220 -5.45 6.30 -16.88
C VAL A 220 -4.54 6.00 -15.69
N GLY A 221 -3.46 6.81 -15.55
CA GLY A 221 -2.61 6.77 -14.36
C GLY A 221 -1.61 5.62 -14.32
N ILE A 222 -1.22 5.04 -15.48
CA ILE A 222 -0.21 3.97 -15.57
C ILE A 222 1.23 4.48 -15.53
N GLY A 223 1.46 5.79 -15.59
CA GLY A 223 2.78 6.37 -15.34
C GLY A 223 3.26 6.15 -13.91
N GLY A 224 4.56 5.96 -13.75
CA GLY A 224 5.19 5.79 -12.44
C GLY A 224 5.12 7.04 -11.58
N HIS A 225 5.52 6.89 -10.34
CA HIS A 225 5.53 8.03 -9.42
C HIS A 225 6.63 9.02 -9.80
N ARG A 226 6.34 10.33 -9.72
CA ARG A 226 7.27 11.43 -10.10
C ARG A 226 8.67 11.35 -9.48
N LEU A 227 8.83 10.66 -8.34
CA LEU A 227 10.11 10.52 -7.64
C LEU A 227 10.97 9.37 -8.18
N VAL A 228 10.38 8.39 -8.87
CA VAL A 228 11.08 7.17 -9.29
C VAL A 228 10.96 6.89 -10.78
N GLY A 229 10.06 7.56 -11.50
CA GLY A 229 9.81 7.31 -12.92
C GLY A 229 9.16 5.95 -13.19
N GLY A 230 9.42 5.42 -14.38
CA GLY A 230 8.90 4.13 -14.80
C GLY A 230 7.39 4.11 -15.05
N CYS A 231 6.82 2.93 -14.93
CA CYS A 231 5.39 2.67 -15.05
C CYS A 231 4.87 2.01 -13.77
N ARG A 232 3.58 2.21 -13.47
CA ARG A 232 2.93 1.57 -12.32
C ARG A 232 1.46 1.28 -12.61
N ALA A 233 1.09 0.02 -12.58
CA ALA A 233 -0.30 -0.40 -12.52
C ALA A 233 -0.76 -0.46 -11.05
N SER A 234 -1.81 0.30 -10.71
CA SER A 234 -2.43 0.26 -9.37
C SER A 234 -3.73 -0.54 -9.45
N ALA A 235 -3.66 -1.83 -9.07
CA ALA A 235 -4.73 -2.81 -9.19
C ALA A 235 -5.50 -2.99 -7.87
N TYR A 236 -5.96 -1.88 -7.26
CA TYR A 236 -6.70 -1.93 -6.00
C TYR A 236 -7.95 -2.81 -6.07
N ASN A 237 -8.55 -3.13 -4.92
CA ASN A 237 -9.63 -4.11 -4.79
C ASN A 237 -10.76 -3.94 -5.82
N ALA A 238 -11.17 -2.70 -6.09
CA ALA A 238 -12.29 -2.39 -6.99
C ALA A 238 -11.92 -2.42 -8.49
N VAL A 239 -10.63 -2.52 -8.84
CA VAL A 239 -10.22 -2.67 -10.25
C VAL A 239 -10.64 -4.06 -10.74
N PRO A 240 -11.44 -4.18 -11.81
CA PRO A 240 -11.90 -5.46 -12.31
C PRO A 240 -10.76 -6.27 -12.96
N LEU A 241 -10.89 -7.60 -12.95
CA LEU A 241 -9.93 -8.52 -13.56
C LEU A 241 -9.73 -8.21 -15.05
N GLU A 242 -10.82 -7.88 -15.73
CA GLU A 242 -10.88 -7.56 -17.18
C GLU A 242 -10.01 -6.34 -17.51
N ALA A 243 -9.95 -5.35 -16.62
CA ALA A 243 -9.07 -4.18 -16.82
C ALA A 243 -7.58 -4.56 -16.73
N CYS A 244 -7.22 -5.47 -15.82
CA CYS A 244 -5.85 -5.98 -15.73
C CYS A 244 -5.50 -6.88 -16.91
N LYS A 245 -6.47 -7.66 -17.44
CA LYS A 245 -6.31 -8.45 -18.65
C LYS A 245 -6.09 -7.56 -19.87
N ALA A 246 -6.92 -6.54 -20.05
CA ALA A 246 -6.77 -5.57 -21.16
C ALA A 246 -5.40 -4.84 -21.07
N LEU A 247 -4.93 -4.50 -19.86
CA LEU A 247 -3.60 -3.91 -19.70
C LEU A 247 -2.50 -4.90 -20.09
N ALA A 248 -2.60 -6.16 -19.69
CA ALA A 248 -1.63 -7.18 -20.07
C ALA A 248 -1.57 -7.39 -21.59
N GLU A 249 -2.72 -7.46 -22.26
CA GLU A 249 -2.84 -7.54 -23.72
C GLU A 249 -2.20 -6.29 -24.40
N PHE A 250 -2.48 -5.09 -23.90
CA PHE A 250 -1.84 -3.86 -24.37
C PHE A 250 -0.32 -3.89 -24.21
N MET A 251 0.18 -4.40 -23.07
CA MET A 251 1.62 -4.54 -22.85
C MET A 251 2.26 -5.51 -23.85
N GLU A 252 1.60 -6.65 -24.14
CA GLU A 252 2.10 -7.61 -25.11
C GLU A 252 2.13 -7.02 -26.54
N GLU A 253 1.10 -6.29 -26.95
CA GLU A 253 1.04 -5.63 -28.24
C GLU A 253 2.10 -4.55 -28.36
N TYR A 254 2.23 -3.69 -27.35
CA TYR A 254 3.26 -2.66 -27.32
C TYR A 254 4.68 -3.25 -27.43
N MET A 255 4.94 -4.35 -26.75
CA MET A 255 6.21 -5.06 -26.83
C MET A 255 6.48 -5.60 -28.24
N LYS A 256 5.48 -6.19 -28.90
CA LYS A 256 5.63 -6.70 -30.29
C LYS A 256 5.94 -5.59 -31.29
N GLU A 257 5.37 -4.40 -31.09
CA GLU A 257 5.59 -3.25 -31.98
C GLU A 257 6.95 -2.56 -31.79
N ASN A 258 7.58 -2.74 -30.64
CA ASN A 258 8.76 -1.96 -30.23
C ASN A 258 9.98 -2.85 -29.86
N LYS A 259 9.92 -4.16 -30.06
CA LYS A 259 11.02 -5.11 -29.98
C LYS A 259 11.71 -5.25 -31.35
#